data_055455f100f0ad91efd7ecbf61598cb3
#
_entry.id   055455f100f0ad91efd7ecbf61598cb3
#
_cell.length_a   1.000
_cell.length_b   1.000
_cell.length_c   1.000
_cell.angle_alpha   90.00
_cell.angle_beta   90.00
_cell.angle_gamma   90.00
#
_symmetry.space_group_name_H-M   'P 1'
#
loop_
_entity.id
_entity.type
_entity.pdbx_description
1 polymer ?
#
loop_
_entity_poly.entity_id
_entity_poly.type
_entity_poly.pdbx_seq_one_letter_code
_entity_poly.pdbx_strand_id
1 'polypeptide(L)'
;ETINPGEESVLTWHTTDASNVSIVGMGTVASSGTQSVRPTQTTSYHLVAQGDGGSADATATVTVSAPAAAPAPSESNIDENAFEQSVKPIFYDYDSYDVRPDAQSTIQADAAFLNQHPNLKVVVGGYCDDRGSTEYNLALGENRANAAKQALVSAGVSPERLRTVSYGKEKQFCTEQNEACWQQNRRAQFTLDQ
;
A
#
# COMPACT_ATOMS: atom_id res chain seq x y z
N GLU A 1 -21.61 -21.56 -12.33
CA GLU A 1 -21.47 -21.79 -10.87
C GLU A 1 -20.36 -20.89 -10.33
N THR A 2 -20.54 -20.34 -9.11
CA THR A 2 -19.54 -19.47 -8.48
C THR A 2 -19.01 -20.17 -7.23
N ILE A 3 -17.66 -20.27 -7.11
CA ILE A 3 -16.95 -20.94 -6.02
C ILE A 3 -15.85 -20.04 -5.47
N ASN A 4 -15.29 -20.37 -4.28
CA ASN A 4 -14.07 -19.74 -3.78
C ASN A 4 -12.83 -20.34 -4.45
N PRO A 5 -11.65 -19.64 -4.45
CA PRO A 5 -10.43 -20.18 -5.04
C PRO A 5 -10.06 -21.54 -4.47
N GLY A 6 -9.94 -22.56 -5.34
CA GLY A 6 -9.60 -23.94 -4.95
C GLY A 6 -10.73 -24.75 -4.34
N GLU A 7 -11.94 -24.20 -4.23
CA GLU A 7 -13.13 -24.96 -3.87
C GLU A 7 -13.52 -25.92 -4.99
N GLU A 8 -14.20 -27.02 -4.61
CA GLU A 8 -14.57 -28.05 -5.55
C GLU A 8 -15.87 -27.67 -6.29
N SER A 9 -15.84 -27.81 -7.62
CA SER A 9 -17.00 -27.75 -8.50
C SER A 9 -17.05 -29.01 -9.35
N VAL A 10 -18.25 -29.44 -9.74
CA VAL A 10 -18.44 -30.66 -10.52
C VAL A 10 -18.94 -30.33 -11.90
N LEU A 11 -18.14 -30.65 -12.91
CA LEU A 11 -18.56 -30.64 -14.30
C LEU A 11 -19.37 -31.90 -14.60
N THR A 12 -20.52 -31.74 -15.20
CA THR A 12 -21.36 -32.86 -15.65
C THR A 12 -21.68 -32.68 -17.14
N TRP A 13 -21.51 -33.76 -17.92
CA TRP A 13 -21.82 -33.72 -19.33
C TRP A 13 -22.54 -35.00 -19.76
N HIS A 14 -23.31 -34.87 -20.83
CA HIS A 14 -23.97 -35.94 -21.50
C HIS A 14 -24.01 -35.64 -22.98
N THR A 15 -23.55 -36.59 -23.82
CA THR A 15 -23.59 -36.48 -25.29
C THR A 15 -24.33 -37.66 -25.85
N THR A 16 -25.04 -37.49 -26.95
CA THR A 16 -25.72 -38.54 -27.71
C THR A 16 -25.05 -38.66 -29.09
N ASP A 17 -24.92 -39.90 -29.58
CA ASP A 17 -24.38 -40.23 -30.90
C ASP A 17 -22.94 -39.69 -31.17
N ALA A 18 -22.15 -39.53 -30.10
CA ALA A 18 -20.77 -39.11 -30.20
C ALA A 18 -19.84 -40.36 -30.12
N SER A 19 -18.94 -40.45 -31.09
CA SER A 19 -17.87 -41.47 -31.14
C SER A 19 -16.60 -41.04 -30.40
N ASN A 20 -16.38 -39.74 -30.28
CA ASN A 20 -15.26 -39.16 -29.55
C ASN A 20 -15.71 -37.89 -28.83
N VAL A 21 -15.35 -37.80 -27.54
CA VAL A 21 -15.63 -36.64 -26.69
C VAL A 21 -14.35 -36.24 -25.99
N SER A 22 -14.03 -34.95 -26.02
CA SER A 22 -12.88 -34.40 -25.32
C SER A 22 -13.21 -33.10 -24.62
N ILE A 23 -12.52 -32.86 -23.51
CA ILE A 23 -12.56 -31.57 -22.80
C ILE A 23 -11.18 -30.95 -22.87
N VAL A 24 -11.10 -29.71 -23.32
CA VAL A 24 -9.83 -28.98 -23.43
C VAL A 24 -9.17 -28.91 -22.06
N GLY A 25 -7.92 -29.35 -21.97
CA GLY A 25 -7.14 -29.42 -20.73
C GLY A 25 -7.30 -30.72 -19.92
N MET A 26 -8.29 -31.58 -20.27
CA MET A 26 -8.52 -32.90 -19.61
C MET A 26 -8.30 -34.08 -20.54
N GLY A 27 -8.33 -33.86 -21.86
CA GLY A 27 -8.20 -34.91 -22.87
C GLY A 27 -9.50 -35.61 -23.24
N THR A 28 -9.41 -36.85 -23.75
CA THR A 28 -10.58 -37.66 -24.16
C THR A 28 -11.34 -38.18 -22.93
N VAL A 29 -12.65 -38.03 -22.95
CA VAL A 29 -13.56 -38.45 -21.88
C VAL A 29 -14.68 -39.35 -22.44
N ALA A 30 -15.42 -40.04 -21.57
CA ALA A 30 -16.57 -40.82 -21.97
C ALA A 30 -17.70 -39.90 -22.51
N SER A 31 -18.66 -40.48 -23.25
CA SER A 31 -19.79 -39.74 -23.81
C SER A 31 -20.70 -39.11 -22.75
N SER A 32 -20.63 -39.53 -21.52
CA SER A 32 -21.26 -38.92 -20.38
C SER A 32 -20.43 -39.15 -19.12
N GLY A 33 -20.46 -38.21 -18.22
CA GLY A 33 -19.68 -38.33 -16.98
C GLY A 33 -19.74 -37.12 -16.10
N THR A 34 -18.99 -37.20 -15.00
CA THR A 34 -18.78 -36.12 -14.05
C THR A 34 -17.29 -36.02 -13.72
N GLN A 35 -16.79 -34.79 -13.55
CA GLN A 35 -15.42 -34.56 -13.15
C GLN A 35 -15.35 -33.39 -12.17
N SER A 36 -14.74 -33.69 -11.00
CA SER A 36 -14.44 -32.64 -10.04
C SER A 36 -13.27 -31.77 -10.49
N VAL A 37 -13.42 -30.46 -10.39
CA VAL A 37 -12.40 -29.45 -10.71
C VAL A 37 -12.26 -28.50 -9.53
N ARG A 38 -11.05 -27.95 -9.33
CA ARG A 38 -10.73 -26.99 -8.25
C ARG A 38 -9.95 -25.79 -8.78
N PRO A 39 -10.56 -24.98 -9.63
CA PRO A 39 -9.86 -23.84 -10.20
C PRO A 39 -9.59 -22.77 -9.15
N THR A 40 -8.44 -22.11 -9.24
CA THR A 40 -8.06 -20.96 -8.40
C THR A 40 -8.37 -19.63 -9.07
N GLN A 41 -8.78 -19.66 -10.34
CA GLN A 41 -9.20 -18.51 -11.15
C GLN A 41 -10.41 -18.93 -11.99
N THR A 42 -11.22 -17.97 -12.39
CA THR A 42 -12.35 -18.21 -13.30
C THR A 42 -11.87 -18.96 -14.55
N THR A 43 -12.38 -20.14 -14.75
CA THR A 43 -11.91 -21.08 -15.78
C THR A 43 -13.11 -21.55 -16.61
N SER A 44 -12.93 -21.51 -17.94
CA SER A 44 -13.90 -22.06 -18.90
C SER A 44 -13.43 -23.41 -19.39
N TYR A 45 -14.29 -24.40 -19.28
CA TYR A 45 -14.09 -25.77 -19.76
C TYR A 45 -14.85 -25.95 -21.06
N HIS A 46 -14.14 -26.29 -22.14
CA HIS A 46 -14.72 -26.47 -23.46
C HIS A 46 -14.76 -27.94 -23.84
N LEU A 47 -15.95 -28.47 -24.04
CA LEU A 47 -16.17 -29.84 -24.46
C LEU A 47 -16.44 -29.85 -25.96
N VAL A 48 -15.81 -30.78 -26.66
CA VAL A 48 -16.03 -31.08 -28.08
C VAL A 48 -16.44 -32.52 -28.24
N ALA A 49 -17.56 -32.75 -28.86
CA ALA A 49 -18.11 -34.08 -29.21
C ALA A 49 -18.10 -34.26 -30.72
N GLN A 50 -17.60 -35.40 -31.21
CA GLN A 50 -17.56 -35.76 -32.62
C GLN A 50 -18.30 -37.07 -32.83
N GLY A 51 -19.10 -37.15 -33.88
CA GLY A 51 -19.87 -38.35 -34.30
C GLY A 51 -20.10 -38.34 -35.81
N ASP A 52 -20.79 -39.37 -36.30
CA ASP A 52 -21.04 -39.55 -37.74
C ASP A 52 -21.87 -38.40 -38.35
N GLY A 53 -22.61 -37.66 -37.54
CA GLY A 53 -23.40 -36.47 -37.93
C GLY A 53 -22.63 -35.17 -37.91
N GLY A 54 -21.33 -35.16 -37.48
CA GLY A 54 -20.52 -33.96 -37.38
C GLY A 54 -19.96 -33.73 -35.96
N SER A 55 -19.66 -32.45 -35.66
CA SER A 55 -19.13 -32.05 -34.35
C SER A 55 -20.05 -31.08 -33.64
N ALA A 56 -20.16 -31.20 -32.32
CA ALA A 56 -20.86 -30.27 -31.45
C ALA A 56 -19.92 -29.84 -30.30
N ASP A 57 -20.11 -28.65 -29.80
CA ASP A 57 -19.31 -28.12 -28.67
C ASP A 57 -20.20 -27.46 -27.62
N ALA A 58 -19.67 -27.45 -26.38
CA ALA A 58 -20.30 -26.80 -25.27
C ALA A 58 -19.23 -26.21 -24.32
N THR A 59 -19.56 -25.11 -23.70
CA THR A 59 -18.66 -24.45 -22.75
C THR A 59 -19.35 -24.30 -21.40
N ALA A 60 -18.67 -24.72 -20.34
CA ALA A 60 -19.05 -24.48 -18.95
C ALA A 60 -18.03 -23.58 -18.29
N THR A 61 -18.46 -22.50 -17.66
CA THR A 61 -17.58 -21.59 -16.92
C THR A 61 -17.81 -21.75 -15.42
N VAL A 62 -16.75 -22.03 -14.70
CA VAL A 62 -16.69 -21.96 -13.24
C VAL A 62 -16.10 -20.63 -12.87
N THR A 63 -16.93 -19.75 -12.32
CA THR A 63 -16.53 -18.43 -11.85
C THR A 63 -15.90 -18.58 -10.47
N VAL A 64 -14.66 -18.14 -10.31
CA VAL A 64 -14.02 -18.08 -9.01
C VAL A 64 -14.16 -16.66 -8.48
N SER A 65 -14.84 -16.53 -7.33
CA SER A 65 -14.88 -15.26 -6.63
C SER A 65 -13.45 -14.88 -6.24
N ALA A 66 -12.96 -13.74 -6.70
CA ALA A 66 -11.78 -13.18 -6.07
C ALA A 66 -12.06 -13.11 -4.56
N PRO A 67 -11.11 -13.47 -3.67
CA PRO A 67 -11.27 -13.17 -2.26
C PRO A 67 -11.68 -11.71 -2.19
N ALA A 68 -12.78 -11.41 -1.48
CA ALA A 68 -13.14 -10.03 -1.25
C ALA A 68 -11.87 -9.36 -0.76
N ALA A 69 -11.34 -8.41 -1.53
CA ALA A 69 -10.23 -7.58 -1.06
C ALA A 69 -10.65 -7.17 0.34
N ALA A 70 -9.81 -7.46 1.35
CA ALA A 70 -10.07 -7.03 2.71
C ALA A 70 -10.60 -5.62 2.61
N PRO A 71 -11.74 -5.26 3.24
CA PRO A 71 -12.32 -3.95 3.08
C PRO A 71 -11.17 -2.97 3.24
N ALA A 72 -10.95 -2.14 2.21
CA ALA A 72 -9.99 -1.05 2.29
C ALA A 72 -10.32 -0.38 3.63
N PRO A 73 -9.35 -0.14 4.52
CA PRO A 73 -9.63 0.45 5.80
C PRO A 73 -10.54 1.64 5.52
N SER A 74 -11.72 1.64 6.13
CA SER A 74 -12.68 2.71 5.99
C SER A 74 -11.87 3.98 6.12
N GLU A 75 -11.97 4.90 5.16
CA GLU A 75 -11.38 6.21 5.25
C GLU A 75 -11.98 6.87 6.51
N SER A 76 -11.44 6.53 7.66
CA SER A 76 -11.58 7.39 8.81
C SER A 76 -10.86 8.66 8.40
N ASN A 77 -11.61 9.74 8.14
CA ASN A 77 -11.04 11.06 8.01
C ASN A 77 -10.23 11.32 9.28
N ILE A 78 -8.95 10.99 9.22
CA ILE A 78 -8.02 11.30 10.28
C ILE A 78 -7.90 12.81 10.24
N ASP A 79 -8.43 13.47 11.27
CA ASP A 79 -8.26 14.91 11.42
C ASP A 79 -6.80 15.22 11.82
N GLU A 80 -6.39 16.47 11.66
CA GLU A 80 -5.05 16.94 11.98
C GLU A 80 -4.66 16.60 13.42
N ASN A 81 -5.60 16.69 14.38
CA ASN A 81 -5.34 16.39 15.78
C ASN A 81 -5.01 14.91 16.03
N ALA A 82 -5.76 14.01 15.41
CA ALA A 82 -5.50 12.57 15.51
C ALA A 82 -4.17 12.20 14.83
N PHE A 83 -3.85 12.86 13.72
CA PHE A 83 -2.57 12.71 13.03
C PHE A 83 -1.40 13.16 13.91
N GLU A 84 -1.44 14.36 14.49
CA GLU A 84 -0.39 14.90 15.36
C GLU A 84 -0.19 14.09 16.65
N GLN A 85 -1.26 13.43 17.15
CA GLN A 85 -1.15 12.51 18.27
C GLN A 85 -0.43 11.21 17.93
N SER A 86 -0.50 10.78 16.68
CA SER A 86 0.02 9.50 16.21
C SER A 86 1.39 9.62 15.54
N VAL A 87 1.64 10.70 14.82
CA VAL A 87 2.90 10.96 14.10
C VAL A 87 3.67 12.08 14.81
N LYS A 88 4.87 11.76 15.26
CA LYS A 88 5.66 12.64 16.14
C LYS A 88 6.82 13.31 15.40
N PRO A 89 7.15 14.57 15.75
CA PRO A 89 8.32 15.23 15.17
C PRO A 89 9.62 14.51 15.57
N ILE A 90 10.62 14.60 14.71
CA ILE A 90 11.99 14.20 15.02
C ILE A 90 12.87 15.43 15.20
N PHE A 91 13.80 15.36 16.15
CA PHE A 91 14.65 16.47 16.53
C PHE A 91 16.09 16.28 16.07
N TYR A 92 16.76 17.40 15.85
CA TYR A 92 18.14 17.45 15.37
C TYR A 92 19.06 18.18 16.35
N ASP A 93 20.33 17.83 16.28
CA ASP A 93 21.36 18.58 16.99
C ASP A 93 21.63 19.93 16.32
N TYR A 94 22.36 20.78 17.03
CA TYR A 94 22.77 22.07 16.50
C TYR A 94 23.59 21.88 15.21
N ASP A 95 23.26 22.66 14.20
CA ASP A 95 23.95 22.67 12.91
C ASP A 95 24.04 21.30 12.22
N SER A 96 23.09 20.40 12.52
CA SER A 96 23.02 19.06 11.95
C SER A 96 21.66 18.77 11.35
N TYR A 97 21.66 17.89 10.34
CA TYR A 97 20.50 17.23 9.74
C TYR A 97 20.59 15.70 9.84
N ASP A 98 21.57 15.18 10.55
CA ASP A 98 21.68 13.75 10.81
C ASP A 98 20.56 13.28 11.73
N VAL A 99 19.88 12.21 11.31
CA VAL A 99 18.82 11.60 12.12
C VAL A 99 19.46 10.95 13.35
N ARG A 100 19.08 11.43 14.51
CA ARG A 100 19.60 10.97 15.79
C ARG A 100 19.21 9.50 16.06
N PRO A 101 20.06 8.74 16.77
CA PRO A 101 19.73 7.35 17.13
C PRO A 101 18.44 7.22 17.96
N ASP A 102 18.13 8.20 18.82
CA ASP A 102 16.92 8.22 19.65
C ASP A 102 15.64 8.47 18.83
N ALA A 103 15.75 9.02 17.62
CA ALA A 103 14.62 9.22 16.71
C ALA A 103 14.20 7.92 15.96
N GLN A 104 15.00 6.86 15.98
CA GLN A 104 14.72 5.63 15.23
C GLN A 104 13.40 4.97 15.63
N SER A 105 13.11 4.90 16.93
CA SER A 105 11.84 4.34 17.42
C SER A 105 10.64 5.17 17.01
N THR A 106 10.77 6.51 17.01
CA THR A 106 9.75 7.44 16.54
C THR A 106 9.48 7.23 15.05
N ILE A 107 10.53 7.19 14.22
CA ILE A 107 10.42 6.96 12.77
C ILE A 107 9.72 5.64 12.46
N GLN A 108 10.04 4.56 13.20
CA GLN A 108 9.39 3.27 13.00
C GLN A 108 7.90 3.30 13.39
N ALA A 109 7.56 3.97 14.48
CA ALA A 109 6.16 4.14 14.90
C ALA A 109 5.38 4.98 13.90
N ASP A 110 5.95 6.10 13.45
CA ASP A 110 5.35 6.98 12.44
C ASP A 110 5.14 6.24 11.11
N ALA A 111 6.15 5.49 10.65
CA ALA A 111 6.06 4.69 9.45
C ALA A 111 5.00 3.59 9.55
N ALA A 112 4.90 2.92 10.71
CA ALA A 112 3.87 1.91 10.96
C ALA A 112 2.46 2.52 10.89
N PHE A 113 2.26 3.70 11.50
CA PHE A 113 1.01 4.43 11.41
C PHE A 113 0.68 4.82 9.96
N LEU A 114 1.63 5.41 9.24
CA LEU A 114 1.44 5.82 7.85
C LEU A 114 1.15 4.63 6.92
N ASN A 115 1.74 3.46 7.18
CA ASN A 115 1.48 2.24 6.41
C ASN A 115 0.10 1.63 6.69
N GLN A 116 -0.46 1.84 7.89
CA GLN A 116 -1.86 1.49 8.20
C GLN A 116 -2.86 2.44 7.52
N HIS A 117 -2.43 3.63 7.11
CA HIS A 117 -3.23 4.66 6.46
C HIS A 117 -2.64 5.04 5.10
N PRO A 118 -2.71 4.14 4.08
CA PRO A 118 -2.00 4.31 2.81
C PRO A 118 -2.44 5.51 1.98
N ASN A 119 -3.63 6.04 2.21
CA ASN A 119 -4.18 7.18 1.48
C ASN A 119 -3.70 8.54 2.01
N LEU A 120 -3.12 8.58 3.22
CA LEU A 120 -2.60 9.83 3.77
C LEU A 120 -1.37 10.30 3.00
N LYS A 121 -1.37 11.57 2.63
CA LYS A 121 -0.21 12.29 2.13
C LYS A 121 0.31 13.24 3.20
N VAL A 122 1.61 13.39 3.29
CA VAL A 122 2.27 14.08 4.40
C VAL A 122 3.26 15.12 3.88
N VAL A 123 3.19 16.31 4.45
CA VAL A 123 4.23 17.32 4.32
C VAL A 123 5.25 17.12 5.42
N VAL A 124 6.50 16.98 5.04
CA VAL A 124 7.66 16.93 5.93
C VAL A 124 8.29 18.31 5.99
N GLY A 125 7.99 19.05 7.04
CA GLY A 125 8.51 20.41 7.24
C GLY A 125 9.83 20.40 7.99
N GLY A 126 10.87 21.03 7.45
CA GLY A 126 12.16 21.19 8.13
C GLY A 126 12.31 22.57 8.76
N TYR A 127 12.68 22.59 10.04
CA TYR A 127 12.75 23.78 10.89
C TYR A 127 14.13 23.92 11.53
N CYS A 128 14.49 25.16 11.80
CA CYS A 128 15.76 25.53 12.44
C CYS A 128 15.52 26.49 13.61
N ASP A 129 16.47 26.59 14.52
CA ASP A 129 16.50 27.68 15.48
C ASP A 129 16.80 29.03 14.78
N ASP A 130 16.73 30.12 15.50
CA ASP A 130 16.81 31.48 14.95
C ASP A 130 18.24 31.97 14.63
N ARG A 131 19.26 31.20 14.98
CA ARG A 131 20.69 31.55 14.76
C ARG A 131 21.09 31.37 13.30
N GLY A 132 21.96 32.24 12.80
CA GLY A 132 22.46 32.21 11.43
C GLY A 132 21.59 33.01 10.44
N SER A 133 21.96 33.01 9.16
CA SER A 133 21.21 33.70 8.11
C SER A 133 19.94 32.94 7.70
N THR A 134 19.00 33.63 7.07
CA THR A 134 17.77 33.00 6.56
C THR A 134 18.07 31.99 5.46
N GLU A 135 18.96 32.34 4.52
CA GLU A 135 19.34 31.46 3.41
C GLU A 135 19.98 30.17 3.91
N TYR A 136 20.89 30.29 4.89
CA TYR A 136 21.53 29.13 5.52
C TYR A 136 20.48 28.21 6.18
N ASN A 137 19.58 28.78 6.97
CA ASN A 137 18.55 28.03 7.67
C ASN A 137 17.50 27.41 6.72
N LEU A 138 17.21 28.05 5.59
CA LEU A 138 16.37 27.44 4.56
C LEU A 138 17.03 26.19 3.98
N ALA A 139 18.33 26.25 3.66
CA ALA A 139 19.05 25.08 3.16
C ALA A 139 19.17 23.98 4.23
N LEU A 140 19.46 24.33 5.49
CA LEU A 140 19.53 23.37 6.60
C LEU A 140 18.17 22.72 6.88
N GLY A 141 17.09 23.51 6.83
CA GLY A 141 15.73 23.01 6.99
C GLY A 141 15.34 22.04 5.86
N GLU A 142 15.72 22.32 4.61
CA GLU A 142 15.52 21.40 3.50
C GLU A 142 16.26 20.07 3.70
N ASN A 143 17.52 20.12 4.14
CA ASN A 143 18.30 18.93 4.44
C ASN A 143 17.65 18.09 5.56
N ARG A 144 17.14 18.74 6.61
CA ARG A 144 16.40 18.08 7.70
C ARG A 144 15.12 17.40 7.21
N ALA A 145 14.33 18.10 6.40
CA ALA A 145 13.11 17.54 5.81
C ALA A 145 13.43 16.33 4.92
N ASN A 146 14.48 16.43 4.10
CA ASN A 146 14.90 15.32 3.23
C ASN A 146 15.45 14.13 4.02
N ALA A 147 16.22 14.36 5.08
CA ALA A 147 16.73 13.30 5.96
C ALA A 147 15.58 12.56 6.66
N ALA A 148 14.56 13.28 7.17
CA ALA A 148 13.36 12.70 7.75
C ALA A 148 12.56 11.89 6.73
N LYS A 149 12.36 12.42 5.52
CA LYS A 149 11.70 11.71 4.41
C LYS A 149 12.43 10.41 4.09
N GLN A 150 13.75 10.46 3.92
CA GLN A 150 14.54 9.26 3.62
C GLN A 150 14.44 8.21 4.73
N ALA A 151 14.42 8.62 6.00
CA ALA A 151 14.25 7.71 7.13
C ALA A 151 12.88 7.01 7.09
N LEU A 152 11.78 7.74 6.81
CA LEU A 152 10.45 7.16 6.64
C LEU A 152 10.37 6.22 5.42
N VAL A 153 10.99 6.58 4.30
CA VAL A 153 11.06 5.72 3.10
C VAL A 153 11.82 4.44 3.41
N SER A 154 12.93 4.52 4.12
CA SER A 154 13.71 3.35 4.58
C SER A 154 12.91 2.45 5.53
N ALA A 155 11.94 3.04 6.27
CA ALA A 155 11.00 2.32 7.12
C ALA A 155 9.73 1.82 6.37
N GLY A 156 9.68 1.96 5.04
CA GLY A 156 8.65 1.37 4.18
C GLY A 156 7.52 2.31 3.75
N VAL A 157 7.63 3.61 4.02
CA VAL A 157 6.64 4.59 3.53
C VAL A 157 6.93 4.96 2.07
N SER A 158 5.90 4.97 1.23
CA SER A 158 6.04 5.30 -0.20
C SER A 158 6.47 6.76 -0.41
N PRO A 159 7.54 7.04 -1.19
CA PRO A 159 8.13 8.37 -1.33
C PRO A 159 7.20 9.40 -1.98
N GLU A 160 6.25 8.97 -2.83
CA GLU A 160 5.26 9.84 -3.48
C GLU A 160 4.19 10.38 -2.51
N ARG A 161 4.11 9.82 -1.32
CA ARG A 161 3.23 10.30 -0.25
C ARG A 161 3.86 11.38 0.62
N LEU A 162 5.15 11.64 0.44
CA LEU A 162 5.95 12.51 1.30
C LEU A 162 6.48 13.70 0.49
N ARG A 163 5.96 14.90 0.78
CA ARG A 163 6.42 16.16 0.21
C ARG A 163 7.26 16.92 1.23
N THR A 164 8.45 17.38 0.85
CA THR A 164 9.33 18.16 1.72
C THR A 164 9.13 19.65 1.52
N VAL A 165 9.21 20.41 2.61
CA VAL A 165 9.17 21.87 2.63
C VAL A 165 10.16 22.36 3.68
N SER A 166 10.99 23.37 3.36
CA SER A 166 11.79 24.05 4.36
C SER A 166 11.09 25.31 4.85
N TYR A 167 10.97 25.42 6.14
CA TYR A 167 10.55 26.64 6.83
C TYR A 167 11.75 27.39 7.44
N GLY A 168 12.93 26.77 7.43
CA GLY A 168 14.12 27.37 7.99
C GLY A 168 13.89 27.88 9.41
N LYS A 169 14.27 29.13 9.66
CA LYS A 169 14.02 29.81 10.93
C LYS A 169 12.78 30.71 10.94
N GLU A 170 12.00 30.73 9.86
CA GLU A 170 10.90 31.69 9.70
C GLU A 170 9.62 31.28 10.45
N LYS A 171 9.49 30.00 10.80
CA LYS A 171 8.38 29.48 11.63
C LYS A 171 8.94 28.86 12.89
N GLN A 172 8.81 29.57 14.00
CA GLN A 172 9.31 29.13 15.30
C GLN A 172 8.20 28.52 16.15
N PHE A 173 8.50 27.38 16.78
CA PHE A 173 7.63 26.78 17.81
C PHE A 173 7.84 27.43 19.18
N CYS A 174 9.03 27.95 19.38
CA CYS A 174 9.46 28.62 20.61
C CYS A 174 10.32 29.83 20.24
N THR A 175 10.14 30.96 20.90
CA THR A 175 10.79 32.24 20.57
C THR A 175 11.78 32.73 21.63
N GLU A 176 11.98 31.97 22.71
CA GLU A 176 12.95 32.34 23.74
C GLU A 176 14.39 32.08 23.30
N GLN A 177 15.30 32.92 23.74
CA GLN A 177 16.73 32.86 23.40
C GLN A 177 17.50 31.93 24.36
N ASN A 178 17.17 30.65 24.37
CA ASN A 178 17.84 29.63 25.19
C ASN A 178 17.87 28.29 24.49
N GLU A 179 18.74 27.39 24.95
CA GLU A 179 18.96 26.07 24.32
C GLU A 179 17.69 25.20 24.34
N ALA A 180 16.88 25.27 25.40
CA ALA A 180 15.65 24.48 25.50
C ALA A 180 14.64 24.87 24.40
N CYS A 181 14.56 26.17 24.08
CA CYS A 181 13.73 26.70 23.00
C CYS A 181 14.32 26.37 21.61
N TRP A 182 15.63 26.59 21.44
CA TRP A 182 16.30 26.27 20.18
C TRP A 182 16.18 24.79 19.82
N GLN A 183 16.29 23.89 20.83
CA GLN A 183 16.11 22.45 20.61
C GLN A 183 14.69 22.12 20.11
N GLN A 184 13.67 22.82 20.57
CA GLN A 184 12.29 22.63 20.09
C GLN A 184 12.13 23.05 18.62
N ASN A 185 12.89 24.05 18.15
CA ASN A 185 12.85 24.53 16.80
C ASN A 185 13.62 23.64 15.81
N ARG A 186 14.68 22.96 16.25
CA ARG A 186 15.47 22.06 15.38
C ARG A 186 14.74 20.73 15.18
N ARG A 187 13.75 20.72 14.31
CA ARG A 187 12.92 19.53 14.07
C ARG A 187 12.54 19.32 12.60
N ALA A 188 12.13 18.10 12.29
CA ALA A 188 11.21 17.85 11.18
C ALA A 188 9.82 17.60 11.77
N GLN A 189 8.84 18.37 11.32
CA GLN A 189 7.44 18.26 11.68
C GLN A 189 6.67 17.63 10.52
N PHE A 190 5.73 16.75 10.84
CA PHE A 190 4.86 16.11 9.87
C PHE A 190 3.45 16.70 9.99
N THR A 191 2.83 17.02 8.85
CA THR A 191 1.46 17.51 8.75
C THR A 191 0.76 16.84 7.57
N LEU A 192 -0.56 16.79 7.59
CA LEU A 192 -1.32 16.27 6.45
C LEU A 192 -1.17 17.21 5.25
N ASP A 193 -0.98 16.62 4.05
CA ASP A 193 -0.99 17.34 2.79
C ASP A 193 -2.43 17.36 2.28
N GLN A 194 -3.12 18.48 2.52
CA GLN A 194 -4.53 18.71 2.15
C GLN A 194 -4.67 19.14 0.70
#